data_dfd645c963728d1f4a8c03ae794402c3
#
_entry.id   dfd645c963728d1f4a8c03ae794402c3
#
_cell.length_a   1.000
_cell.length_b   1.000
_cell.length_c   1.000
_cell.angle_alpha   90.00
_cell.angle_beta   90.00
_cell.angle_gamma   90.00
#
_symmetry.space_group_name_H-M   'P 1'
#
loop_
_entity.id
_entity.type
_entity.pdbx_description
1 polymer ?
#
loop_
_entity_poly.entity_id
_entity_poly.type
_entity_poly.pdbx_seq_one_letter_code
_entity_poly.pdbx_strand_id
1 'polypeptide(L)'
;MKIDFHIHTYHSPDSLMKPARILRIAKRRGLDGIVICDHNTIKGGIEAQKINDDKNFHVIVGAEIATDAGDVTGIFLTEEIESRNFEDVVKEIWAQNGKVILNHPYRRHDLSKIDLSKIDFIEGYNSRLNNEDNQKAIKLANDNGIPVIAGSDAHCYPEIGNSRTVVKDLESLLPLNLEYKKSKQIYVTLSQYAKAFKSRSVRVFISATIVYIKYSARKCIKAIKSAFVR
;
A
#
# COMPACT_ATOMS: atom_id res chain seq x y z
N MET A 1 18.39 -4.52 -2.89
CA MET A 1 17.39 -4.05 -3.89
C MET A 1 16.40 -3.14 -3.20
N LYS A 2 15.99 -2.03 -3.83
CA LYS A 2 14.98 -1.10 -3.29
C LYS A 2 13.61 -1.40 -3.89
N ILE A 3 12.65 -1.82 -3.07
CA ILE A 3 11.31 -2.21 -3.50
C ILE A 3 10.25 -1.39 -2.76
N ASP A 4 9.31 -0.81 -3.50
CA ASP A 4 8.08 -0.25 -2.94
C ASP A 4 7.02 -1.34 -2.91
N PHE A 5 6.59 -1.73 -1.71
CA PHE A 5 5.74 -2.90 -1.50
C PHE A 5 4.23 -2.62 -1.61
N HIS A 6 3.81 -1.37 -1.95
CA HIS A 6 2.40 -1.04 -1.95
C HIS A 6 2.04 0.05 -2.96
N ILE A 7 1.61 -0.37 -4.16
CA ILE A 7 1.23 0.54 -5.24
C ILE A 7 -0.06 0.06 -5.91
N HIS A 8 -0.98 1.01 -6.17
CA HIS A 8 -2.25 0.78 -6.85
C HIS A 8 -2.25 1.36 -8.26
N THR A 9 -2.88 0.63 -9.19
CA THR A 9 -3.10 1.06 -10.57
C THR A 9 -4.55 1.53 -10.79
N TYR A 10 -4.85 1.85 -12.04
CA TYR A 10 -6.24 2.18 -12.41
C TYR A 10 -7.20 0.98 -12.32
N HIS A 11 -6.73 -0.23 -12.03
CA HIS A 11 -7.61 -1.38 -11.72
C HIS A 11 -8.19 -1.28 -10.31
N SER A 12 -7.55 -0.56 -9.39
CA SER A 12 -8.13 -0.21 -8.09
C SER A 12 -9.23 0.84 -8.21
N PRO A 13 -10.26 0.80 -7.36
CA PRO A 13 -11.38 1.74 -7.42
C PRO A 13 -11.00 3.20 -7.16
N ASP A 14 -9.88 3.46 -6.51
CA ASP A 14 -9.43 4.76 -5.99
C ASP A 14 -8.09 5.23 -6.56
N SER A 15 -7.61 4.61 -7.62
CA SER A 15 -6.44 5.08 -8.37
C SER A 15 -6.75 5.23 -9.87
N LEU A 16 -6.05 6.16 -10.52
CA LEU A 16 -6.10 6.40 -11.97
C LEU A 16 -4.71 6.19 -12.60
N MET A 17 -3.78 5.58 -11.88
CA MET A 17 -2.42 5.41 -12.35
C MET A 17 -2.30 4.29 -13.38
N LYS A 18 -1.75 4.62 -14.55
CA LYS A 18 -1.48 3.65 -15.62
C LYS A 18 -0.16 2.90 -15.34
N PRO A 19 -0.11 1.55 -15.47
CA PRO A 19 1.08 0.74 -15.22
C PRO A 19 2.34 1.23 -15.93
N ALA A 20 2.26 1.54 -17.23
CA ALA A 20 3.40 2.06 -17.98
C ALA A 20 4.03 3.33 -17.38
N ARG A 21 3.21 4.22 -16.82
CA ARG A 21 3.70 5.44 -16.18
C ARG A 21 4.23 5.17 -14.78
N ILE A 22 3.65 4.20 -14.05
CA ILE A 22 4.17 3.73 -12.76
C ILE A 22 5.60 3.21 -12.95
N LEU A 23 5.83 2.28 -13.88
CA LEU A 23 7.14 1.70 -14.19
C LEU A 23 8.17 2.79 -14.47
N ARG A 24 7.86 3.73 -15.36
CA ARG A 24 8.76 4.84 -15.71
C ARG A 24 9.11 5.72 -14.50
N ILE A 25 8.16 5.98 -13.59
CA ILE A 25 8.40 6.81 -12.41
C ILE A 25 9.20 6.03 -11.37
N ALA A 26 8.89 4.77 -11.13
CA ALA A 26 9.58 3.90 -10.19
C ALA A 26 11.08 3.78 -10.56
N LYS A 27 11.37 3.45 -11.82
CA LYS A 27 12.75 3.41 -12.35
C LYS A 27 13.49 4.74 -12.18
N ARG A 28 12.86 5.88 -12.53
CA ARG A 28 13.47 7.21 -12.34
C ARG A 28 13.70 7.58 -10.89
N ARG A 29 13.00 6.97 -9.93
CA ARG A 29 13.20 7.15 -8.49
C ARG A 29 14.23 6.19 -7.89
N GLY A 30 14.90 5.40 -8.73
CA GLY A 30 15.93 4.46 -8.31
C GLY A 30 15.39 3.29 -7.52
N LEU A 31 14.16 2.86 -7.80
CA LEU A 31 13.65 1.58 -7.33
C LEU A 31 14.17 0.47 -8.25
N ASP A 32 14.46 -0.68 -7.67
CA ASP A 32 14.83 -1.91 -8.37
C ASP A 32 13.60 -2.80 -8.63
N GLY A 33 12.50 -2.53 -7.91
CA GLY A 33 11.25 -3.25 -8.09
C GLY A 33 10.06 -2.56 -7.41
N ILE A 34 8.88 -3.06 -7.73
CA ILE A 34 7.60 -2.63 -7.16
C ILE A 34 6.68 -3.83 -6.96
N VAL A 35 5.86 -3.75 -5.92
CA VAL A 35 4.67 -4.60 -5.78
C VAL A 35 3.46 -3.80 -6.24
N ILE A 36 2.74 -4.32 -7.22
CA ILE A 36 1.42 -3.81 -7.60
C ILE A 36 0.37 -4.69 -6.94
N CYS A 37 -0.42 -4.09 -6.06
CA CYS A 37 -1.40 -4.77 -5.23
C CYS A 37 -2.75 -4.04 -5.29
N ASP A 38 -3.38 -4.06 -6.45
CA ASP A 38 -4.71 -3.48 -6.63
C ASP A 38 -5.75 -4.14 -5.70
N HIS A 39 -6.75 -3.36 -5.29
CA HIS A 39 -7.81 -3.88 -4.43
C HIS A 39 -8.56 -5.03 -5.09
N ASN A 40 -8.46 -6.22 -4.49
CA ASN A 40 -9.14 -7.46 -4.86
C ASN A 40 -8.88 -7.93 -6.30
N THR A 41 -7.74 -7.59 -6.90
CA THR A 41 -7.40 -8.05 -8.25
C THR A 41 -5.90 -7.96 -8.53
N ILE A 42 -5.37 -8.91 -9.32
CA ILE A 42 -3.98 -8.94 -9.78
C ILE A 42 -3.80 -8.28 -11.16
N LYS A 43 -4.88 -7.81 -11.80
CA LYS A 43 -4.85 -7.34 -13.20
C LYS A 43 -3.82 -6.27 -13.48
N GLY A 44 -3.66 -5.31 -12.58
CA GLY A 44 -2.68 -4.24 -12.74
C GLY A 44 -1.24 -4.73 -12.63
N GLY A 45 -0.98 -5.70 -11.76
CA GLY A 45 0.32 -6.36 -11.63
C GLY A 45 0.68 -7.15 -12.89
N ILE A 46 -0.24 -7.94 -13.41
CA ILE A 46 -0.08 -8.70 -14.67
C ILE A 46 0.15 -7.75 -15.85
N GLU A 47 -0.64 -6.66 -15.96
CA GLU A 47 -0.43 -5.66 -17.01
C GLU A 47 0.96 -5.03 -16.91
N ALA A 48 1.38 -4.62 -15.71
CA ALA A 48 2.69 -4.01 -15.50
C ALA A 48 3.84 -4.99 -15.81
N GLN A 49 3.71 -6.24 -15.39
CA GLN A 49 4.71 -7.27 -15.68
C GLN A 49 4.86 -7.52 -17.18
N LYS A 50 3.73 -7.61 -17.91
CA LYS A 50 3.70 -7.83 -19.35
C LYS A 50 4.36 -6.71 -20.16
N ILE A 51 4.23 -5.47 -19.72
CA ILE A 51 4.79 -4.30 -20.44
C ILE A 51 6.18 -3.87 -19.94
N ASN A 52 6.70 -4.53 -18.89
CA ASN A 52 8.04 -4.26 -18.40
C ASN A 52 9.06 -4.98 -19.29
N ASP A 53 9.84 -4.21 -20.05
CA ASP A 53 10.90 -4.68 -20.94
C ASP A 53 12.29 -4.72 -20.29
N ASP A 54 12.41 -4.20 -19.06
CA ASP A 54 13.67 -4.10 -18.32
C ASP A 54 13.85 -5.30 -17.40
N LYS A 55 14.77 -6.19 -17.76
CA LYS A 55 15.08 -7.41 -16.99
C LYS A 55 15.68 -7.14 -15.59
N ASN A 56 16.23 -5.95 -15.38
CA ASN A 56 16.81 -5.55 -14.10
C ASN A 56 15.78 -4.86 -13.19
N PHE A 57 14.57 -4.62 -13.66
CA PHE A 57 13.48 -4.04 -12.86
C PHE A 57 12.40 -5.07 -12.60
N HIS A 58 12.08 -5.29 -11.33
CA HIS A 58 11.15 -6.34 -10.90
C HIS A 58 9.75 -5.83 -10.67
N VAL A 59 8.77 -6.46 -11.30
CA VAL A 59 7.35 -6.26 -11.04
C VAL A 59 6.82 -7.48 -10.31
N ILE A 60 6.51 -7.32 -9.05
CA ILE A 60 5.89 -8.36 -8.22
C ILE A 60 4.38 -8.18 -8.32
N VAL A 61 3.71 -9.22 -8.80
CA VAL A 61 2.26 -9.26 -8.90
C VAL A 61 1.69 -9.58 -7.54
N GLY A 62 0.76 -8.74 -7.07
CA GLY A 62 0.03 -8.93 -5.83
C GLY A 62 -1.39 -8.41 -5.93
N ALA A 63 -2.13 -8.59 -4.86
CA ALA A 63 -3.45 -8.00 -4.66
C ALA A 63 -3.65 -7.68 -3.18
N GLU A 64 -4.21 -6.51 -2.88
CA GLU A 64 -4.70 -6.16 -1.56
C GLU A 64 -6.14 -6.63 -1.41
N ILE A 65 -6.32 -7.69 -0.63
CA ILE A 65 -7.59 -8.38 -0.45
C ILE A 65 -8.31 -7.83 0.78
N ALA A 66 -9.51 -7.31 0.60
CA ALA A 66 -10.38 -6.94 1.71
C ALA A 66 -10.98 -8.21 2.33
N THR A 67 -10.54 -8.56 3.53
CA THR A 67 -11.05 -9.73 4.29
C THR A 67 -12.01 -9.31 5.40
N ASP A 68 -12.63 -10.29 6.04
CA ASP A 68 -13.45 -10.12 7.24
C ASP A 68 -12.65 -9.69 8.48
N ALA A 69 -11.32 -9.76 8.42
CA ALA A 69 -10.41 -9.33 9.48
C ALA A 69 -9.68 -8.01 9.16
N GLY A 70 -9.75 -7.52 7.92
CA GLY A 70 -9.05 -6.33 7.41
C GLY A 70 -8.30 -6.62 6.10
N ASP A 71 -7.53 -5.65 5.63
CA ASP A 71 -6.84 -5.75 4.35
C ASP A 71 -5.54 -6.57 4.46
N VAL A 72 -5.39 -7.57 3.60
CA VAL A 72 -4.21 -8.44 3.51
C VAL A 72 -3.70 -8.46 2.08
N THR A 73 -2.40 -8.30 1.88
CA THR A 73 -1.81 -8.41 0.53
C THR A 73 -1.15 -9.77 0.34
N GLY A 74 -1.59 -10.49 -0.70
CA GLY A 74 -0.83 -11.58 -1.30
C GLY A 74 0.13 -11.04 -2.35
N ILE A 75 1.36 -11.54 -2.36
CA ILE A 75 2.36 -11.24 -3.40
C ILE A 75 2.87 -12.51 -4.07
N PHE A 76 3.46 -12.38 -5.27
CA PHE A 76 3.82 -13.48 -6.17
C PHE A 76 2.61 -14.27 -6.68
N LEU A 77 1.47 -13.59 -6.82
CA LEU A 77 0.25 -14.20 -7.29
C LEU A 77 0.26 -14.42 -8.81
N THR A 78 -0.34 -15.53 -9.23
CA THR A 78 -0.55 -15.91 -10.63
C THR A 78 -2.02 -15.96 -11.02
N GLU A 79 -2.91 -16.10 -10.02
CA GLU A 79 -4.35 -16.18 -10.17
C GLU A 79 -5.06 -15.25 -9.17
N GLU A 80 -6.29 -14.84 -9.49
CA GLU A 80 -7.11 -14.01 -8.61
C GLU A 80 -7.42 -14.76 -7.30
N ILE A 81 -7.55 -14.01 -6.20
CA ILE A 81 -8.00 -14.53 -4.92
C ILE A 81 -9.51 -14.30 -4.80
N GLU A 82 -10.27 -15.38 -4.73
CA GLU A 82 -11.73 -15.32 -4.73
C GLU A 82 -12.33 -15.14 -3.33
N SER A 83 -11.69 -15.73 -2.31
CA SER A 83 -12.15 -15.68 -0.93
C SER A 83 -12.07 -14.27 -0.32
N ARG A 84 -12.86 -14.06 0.73
CA ARG A 84 -12.85 -12.85 1.56
C ARG A 84 -12.78 -13.18 3.05
N ASN A 85 -12.77 -14.44 3.41
CA ASN A 85 -12.45 -14.91 4.74
C ASN A 85 -10.93 -14.95 4.90
N PHE A 86 -10.38 -14.42 5.98
CA PHE A 86 -8.94 -14.31 6.19
C PHE A 86 -8.20 -15.65 6.03
N GLU A 87 -8.73 -16.70 6.66
CA GLU A 87 -8.11 -18.03 6.64
C GLU A 87 -8.04 -18.62 5.23
N ASP A 88 -9.09 -18.46 4.45
CA ASP A 88 -9.16 -19.00 3.11
C ASP A 88 -8.33 -18.16 2.12
N VAL A 89 -8.29 -16.83 2.30
CA VAL A 89 -7.38 -15.94 1.56
C VAL A 89 -5.92 -16.37 1.75
N VAL A 90 -5.51 -16.63 2.97
CA VAL A 90 -4.14 -17.11 3.26
C VAL A 90 -3.85 -18.42 2.55
N LYS A 91 -4.77 -19.39 2.59
CA LYS A 91 -4.62 -20.68 1.90
C LYS A 91 -4.49 -20.49 0.37
N GLU A 92 -5.32 -19.62 -0.23
CA GLU A 92 -5.26 -19.35 -1.65
C GLU A 92 -3.93 -18.68 -2.07
N ILE A 93 -3.39 -17.79 -1.21
CA ILE A 93 -2.06 -17.17 -1.43
C ILE A 93 -0.96 -18.25 -1.37
N TRP A 94 -0.98 -19.10 -0.34
CA TRP A 94 0.02 -20.16 -0.18
C TRP A 94 -0.06 -21.23 -1.28
N ALA A 95 -1.26 -21.54 -1.78
CA ALA A 95 -1.44 -22.49 -2.89
C ALA A 95 -0.71 -22.04 -4.17
N GLN A 96 -0.44 -20.73 -4.30
CA GLN A 96 0.32 -20.13 -5.39
C GLN A 96 1.81 -19.91 -5.05
N ASN A 97 2.31 -20.45 -3.95
CA ASN A 97 3.64 -20.15 -3.39
C ASN A 97 3.83 -18.64 -3.09
N GLY A 98 2.74 -17.93 -2.86
CA GLY A 98 2.74 -16.52 -2.51
C GLY A 98 3.14 -16.28 -1.06
N LYS A 99 3.36 -15.00 -0.72
CA LYS A 99 3.63 -14.55 0.64
C LYS A 99 2.55 -13.57 1.10
N VAL A 100 2.28 -13.61 2.40
CA VAL A 100 1.22 -12.84 3.05
C VAL A 100 1.80 -11.62 3.75
N ILE A 101 1.30 -10.44 3.40
CA ILE A 101 1.64 -9.16 4.05
C ILE A 101 0.42 -8.66 4.81
N LEU A 102 0.57 -8.38 6.10
CA LEU A 102 -0.43 -7.65 6.87
C LEU A 102 -0.22 -6.16 6.66
N ASN A 103 -1.09 -5.55 5.83
CA ASN A 103 -1.02 -4.14 5.50
C ASN A 103 -1.53 -3.29 6.66
N HIS A 104 -0.88 -2.16 6.92
CA HIS A 104 -1.38 -1.11 7.83
C HIS A 104 -2.29 -1.62 8.97
N PRO A 105 -1.82 -2.53 9.86
CA PRO A 105 -2.64 -3.32 10.78
C PRO A 105 -3.52 -2.52 11.75
N TYR A 106 -3.23 -1.24 11.95
CA TYR A 106 -4.05 -0.36 12.81
C TYR A 106 -5.04 0.52 12.05
N ARG A 107 -5.27 0.20 10.76
CA ARG A 107 -6.27 0.86 9.93
C ARG A 107 -7.40 -0.10 9.59
N ARG A 108 -8.49 -0.09 10.38
CA ARG A 108 -9.72 -0.88 10.14
C ARG A 108 -9.51 -2.40 10.15
N HIS A 109 -8.61 -2.91 10.98
CA HIS A 109 -8.44 -4.34 11.21
C HIS A 109 -9.04 -4.78 12.52
N ASP A 110 -9.53 -6.01 12.54
CA ASP A 110 -9.83 -6.77 13.75
C ASP A 110 -8.70 -7.77 13.99
N LEU A 111 -7.65 -7.30 14.69
CA LEU A 111 -6.46 -8.10 14.94
C LEU A 111 -6.74 -9.38 15.76
N SER A 112 -7.89 -9.46 16.45
CA SER A 112 -8.27 -10.67 17.19
C SER A 112 -8.64 -11.85 16.27
N LYS A 113 -8.92 -11.56 14.99
CA LYS A 113 -9.23 -12.56 13.96
C LYS A 113 -8.05 -12.93 13.08
N ILE A 114 -6.89 -12.29 13.27
CA ILE A 114 -5.70 -12.52 12.47
C ILE A 114 -4.74 -13.44 13.19
N ASP A 115 -4.49 -14.59 12.62
CA ASP A 115 -3.43 -15.49 13.07
C ASP A 115 -2.08 -14.97 12.55
N LEU A 116 -1.34 -14.27 13.42
CA LEU A 116 -0.04 -13.67 13.08
C LEU A 116 1.02 -14.70 12.67
N SER A 117 0.87 -15.97 13.04
CA SER A 117 1.80 -17.04 12.61
C SER A 117 1.74 -17.31 11.10
N LYS A 118 0.70 -16.83 10.43
CA LYS A 118 0.47 -16.97 8.99
C LYS A 118 0.96 -15.77 8.16
N ILE A 119 1.53 -14.76 8.82
CA ILE A 119 1.97 -13.52 8.21
C ILE A 119 3.47 -13.58 7.94
N ASP A 120 3.89 -13.44 6.68
CA ASP A 120 5.30 -13.39 6.31
C ASP A 120 5.92 -12.01 6.59
N PHE A 121 5.16 -10.92 6.43
CA PHE A 121 5.61 -9.54 6.64
C PHE A 121 4.52 -8.66 7.23
N ILE A 122 4.92 -7.66 8.02
CA ILE A 122 4.02 -6.58 8.45
C ILE A 122 4.45 -5.27 7.80
N GLU A 123 3.51 -4.54 7.20
CA GLU A 123 3.73 -3.19 6.72
C GLU A 123 3.81 -2.22 7.91
N GLY A 124 5.05 -2.02 8.42
CA GLY A 124 5.31 -1.13 9.54
C GLY A 124 5.36 0.35 9.15
N TYR A 125 5.74 0.65 7.90
CA TYR A 125 5.70 2.01 7.36
C TYR A 125 4.82 2.08 6.12
N ASN A 126 3.63 2.68 6.28
CA ASN A 126 2.76 3.08 5.19
C ASN A 126 2.79 4.60 5.07
N SER A 127 3.10 5.13 3.87
CA SER A 127 3.26 6.57 3.64
C SER A 127 1.99 7.39 3.89
N ARG A 128 0.83 6.78 3.83
CA ARG A 128 -0.47 7.46 3.97
C ARG A 128 -0.98 7.50 5.40
N LEU A 129 -0.37 6.71 6.29
CA LEU A 129 -0.74 6.67 7.71
C LEU A 129 -0.07 7.77 8.53
N ASN A 130 -0.57 7.96 9.74
CA ASN A 130 0.10 8.77 10.75
C ASN A 130 1.27 7.98 11.38
N ASN A 131 2.16 8.68 12.06
CA ASN A 131 3.35 8.06 12.66
C ASN A 131 2.98 7.11 13.81
N GLU A 132 1.92 7.40 14.56
CA GLU A 132 1.48 6.58 15.69
C GLU A 132 1.08 5.18 15.24
N ASP A 133 0.25 5.07 14.19
CA ASP A 133 -0.18 3.78 13.66
C ASP A 133 0.99 3.00 13.05
N ASN A 134 1.93 3.67 12.37
CA ASN A 134 3.16 3.05 11.89
C ASN A 134 4.02 2.49 13.05
N GLN A 135 4.19 3.26 14.14
CA GLN A 135 4.95 2.78 15.30
C GLN A 135 4.28 1.59 15.99
N LYS A 136 2.94 1.59 16.08
CA LYS A 136 2.18 0.44 16.60
C LYS A 136 2.39 -0.81 15.72
N ALA A 137 2.40 -0.65 14.38
CA ALA A 137 2.63 -1.74 13.45
C ALA A 137 4.04 -2.33 13.57
N ILE A 138 5.06 -1.48 13.72
CA ILE A 138 6.44 -1.90 13.96
C ILE A 138 6.55 -2.66 15.30
N LYS A 139 5.89 -2.13 16.34
CA LYS A 139 5.88 -2.81 17.64
C LYS A 139 5.23 -4.18 17.54
N LEU A 140 4.07 -4.29 16.87
CA LEU A 140 3.38 -5.57 16.64
C LEU A 140 4.30 -6.57 15.94
N ALA A 141 5.00 -6.15 14.90
CA ALA A 141 5.94 -6.98 14.15
C ALA A 141 7.09 -7.47 15.05
N ASN A 142 7.73 -6.56 15.79
CA ASN A 142 8.84 -6.89 16.68
C ASN A 142 8.44 -7.83 17.82
N ASP A 143 7.28 -7.59 18.44
CA ASP A 143 6.76 -8.43 19.53
C ASP A 143 6.47 -9.88 19.07
N ASN A 144 6.25 -10.09 17.76
CA ASN A 144 5.95 -11.40 17.17
C ASN A 144 7.08 -11.96 16.28
N GLY A 145 8.23 -11.29 16.19
CA GLY A 145 9.36 -11.73 15.38
C GLY A 145 9.08 -11.73 13.86
N ILE A 146 8.12 -10.93 13.39
CA ILE A 146 7.72 -10.85 11.97
C ILE A 146 8.53 -9.74 11.29
N PRO A 147 9.14 -9.97 10.12
CA PRO A 147 9.87 -8.96 9.38
C PRO A 147 9.01 -7.75 9.01
N VAL A 148 9.59 -6.54 9.15
CA VAL A 148 8.93 -5.27 8.83
C VAL A 148 9.28 -4.82 7.42
N ILE A 149 8.27 -4.45 6.64
CA ILE A 149 8.43 -3.81 5.33
C ILE A 149 7.81 -2.41 5.31
N ALA A 150 8.08 -1.68 4.24
CA ALA A 150 7.54 -0.34 3.99
C ALA A 150 6.93 -0.26 2.60
N GLY A 151 5.73 0.31 2.50
CA GLY A 151 5.00 0.56 1.28
C GLY A 151 4.53 2.01 1.16
N SER A 152 4.48 2.53 -0.07
CA SER A 152 3.99 3.90 -0.29
C SER A 152 2.48 4.03 -0.22
N ASP A 153 1.75 2.96 -0.43
CA ASP A 153 0.29 2.95 -0.61
C ASP A 153 -0.13 3.96 -1.71
N ALA A 154 0.67 3.98 -2.79
CA ALA A 154 0.58 5.00 -3.81
C ALA A 154 -0.68 4.83 -4.66
N HIS A 155 -1.51 5.86 -4.70
CA HIS A 155 -2.69 6.00 -5.58
C HIS A 155 -2.54 7.17 -6.55
N CYS A 156 -1.51 7.99 -6.34
CA CYS A 156 -1.13 9.11 -7.20
C CYS A 156 0.36 9.02 -7.54
N TYR A 157 0.75 9.36 -8.76
CA TYR A 157 2.13 9.26 -9.23
C TYR A 157 3.19 9.90 -8.32
N PRO A 158 2.95 11.04 -7.63
CA PRO A 158 3.93 11.60 -6.71
C PRO A 158 4.17 10.80 -5.44
N GLU A 159 3.38 9.78 -5.15
CA GLU A 159 3.51 8.94 -3.95
C GLU A 159 4.45 7.76 -4.17
N ILE A 160 4.61 7.26 -5.41
CA ILE A 160 5.43 6.09 -5.75
C ILE A 160 6.83 6.21 -5.15
N GLY A 161 7.27 5.20 -4.38
CA GLY A 161 8.57 5.17 -3.73
C GLY A 161 8.73 6.15 -2.55
N ASN A 162 7.64 6.73 -2.02
CA ASN A 162 7.71 7.49 -0.78
C ASN A 162 8.13 6.61 0.41
N SER A 163 7.66 5.36 0.45
CA SER A 163 8.20 4.33 1.34
C SER A 163 8.71 3.18 0.49
N ARG A 164 9.81 2.56 0.94
CA ARG A 164 10.46 1.45 0.26
C ARG A 164 11.30 0.66 1.23
N THR A 165 11.42 -0.62 0.98
CA THR A 165 12.26 -1.53 1.71
C THR A 165 13.52 -1.83 0.89
N VAL A 166 14.68 -1.75 1.51
CA VAL A 166 15.92 -2.30 0.96
C VAL A 166 15.97 -3.76 1.36
N VAL A 167 15.82 -4.67 0.40
CA VAL A 167 15.89 -6.11 0.62
C VAL A 167 17.22 -6.66 0.13
N LYS A 168 17.65 -7.79 0.70
CA LYS A 168 18.87 -8.50 0.30
C LYS A 168 18.77 -8.96 -1.15
N ASP A 169 17.75 -9.73 -1.46
CA ASP A 169 17.46 -10.30 -2.77
C ASP A 169 15.95 -10.51 -2.94
N LEU A 170 15.53 -10.92 -4.14
CA LEU A 170 14.13 -11.12 -4.47
C LEU A 170 13.57 -12.45 -3.93
N GLU A 171 14.42 -13.42 -3.70
CA GLU A 171 14.02 -14.75 -3.23
C GLU A 171 13.63 -14.73 -1.74
N SER A 172 14.51 -14.18 -0.90
CA SER A 172 14.26 -14.10 0.54
C SER A 172 13.39 -12.91 0.93
N LEU A 173 13.41 -11.81 0.16
CA LEU A 173 12.84 -10.51 0.52
C LEU A 173 13.28 -10.03 1.91
N LEU A 174 14.43 -10.51 2.41
CA LEU A 174 14.92 -10.17 3.75
C LEU A 174 15.15 -8.65 3.87
N PRO A 175 14.40 -7.94 4.75
CA PRO A 175 14.56 -6.51 4.92
C PRO A 175 15.89 -6.18 5.56
N LEU A 176 16.67 -5.28 4.94
CA LEU A 176 17.95 -4.76 5.45
C LEU A 176 17.81 -3.34 5.96
N ASN A 177 16.95 -2.53 5.34
CA ASN A 177 16.70 -1.15 5.72
C ASN A 177 15.34 -0.69 5.21
N LEU A 178 14.78 0.29 5.89
CA LEU A 178 13.50 0.92 5.54
C LEU A 178 13.74 2.42 5.30
N GLU A 179 13.27 2.91 4.16
CA GLU A 179 13.24 4.34 3.85
C GLU A 179 11.79 4.78 3.73
N TYR A 180 11.38 5.83 4.42
CA TYR A 180 10.01 6.27 4.34
C TYR A 180 9.86 7.79 4.35
N LYS A 181 8.81 8.26 3.67
CA LYS A 181 8.36 9.63 3.63
C LYS A 181 6.84 9.66 3.60
N LYS A 182 6.26 10.48 4.47
CA LYS A 182 4.81 10.65 4.55
C LYS A 182 4.23 11.27 3.27
N SER A 183 3.15 10.70 2.77
CA SER A 183 2.36 11.25 1.67
C SER A 183 1.65 12.53 2.08
N LYS A 184 1.51 13.46 1.12
CA LYS A 184 0.73 14.68 1.37
C LYS A 184 -0.76 14.36 1.38
N GLN A 185 -1.50 14.95 2.31
CA GLN A 185 -2.95 14.76 2.44
C GLN A 185 -3.73 15.03 1.15
N ILE A 186 -3.23 15.91 0.30
CA ILE A 186 -3.87 16.19 -0.99
C ILE A 186 -3.96 14.92 -1.88
N TYR A 187 -2.94 14.05 -1.86
CA TYR A 187 -2.96 12.81 -2.66
C TYR A 187 -3.97 11.80 -2.10
N VAL A 188 -4.08 11.73 -0.77
CA VAL A 188 -5.13 10.93 -0.12
C VAL A 188 -6.52 11.42 -0.51
N THR A 189 -6.72 12.74 -0.61
CA THR A 189 -7.98 13.33 -1.06
C THR A 189 -8.24 13.05 -2.54
N LEU A 190 -7.21 13.17 -3.39
CA LEU A 190 -7.34 12.89 -4.83
C LEU A 190 -7.72 11.43 -5.11
N SER A 191 -7.22 10.47 -4.33
CA SER A 191 -7.63 9.06 -4.47
C SER A 191 -9.11 8.87 -4.11
N GLN A 192 -9.64 9.58 -3.11
CA GLN A 192 -11.06 9.52 -2.78
C GLN A 192 -11.93 10.16 -3.89
N TYR A 193 -11.46 11.20 -4.56
CA TYR A 193 -12.14 11.73 -5.76
C TYR A 193 -12.07 10.76 -6.93
N ALA A 194 -10.96 10.06 -7.13
CA ALA A 194 -10.86 9.00 -8.13
C ALA A 194 -11.89 7.88 -7.85
N LYS A 195 -12.01 7.47 -6.58
CA LYS A 195 -13.03 6.51 -6.13
C LYS A 195 -14.46 7.02 -6.41
N ALA A 196 -14.74 8.27 -6.05
CA ALA A 196 -16.05 8.89 -6.30
C ALA A 196 -16.40 8.91 -7.80
N PHE A 197 -15.43 9.27 -8.64
CA PHE A 197 -15.59 9.31 -10.09
C PHE A 197 -15.88 7.91 -10.66
N LYS A 198 -15.07 6.91 -10.31
CA LYS A 198 -15.23 5.53 -10.80
C LYS A 198 -16.52 4.88 -10.32
N SER A 199 -16.89 5.08 -9.06
CA SER A 199 -18.13 4.55 -8.48
C SER A 199 -19.37 5.38 -8.81
N ARG A 200 -19.22 6.52 -9.50
CA ARG A 200 -20.28 7.51 -9.76
C ARG A 200 -21.03 7.92 -8.47
N SER A 201 -20.32 7.96 -7.34
CA SER A 201 -20.92 8.17 -6.03
C SER A 201 -20.77 9.61 -5.55
N VAL A 202 -21.87 10.37 -5.60
CA VAL A 202 -21.95 11.72 -5.03
C VAL A 202 -21.66 11.71 -3.52
N ARG A 203 -22.10 10.67 -2.81
CA ARG A 203 -21.85 10.52 -1.36
C ARG A 203 -20.34 10.46 -1.04
N VAL A 204 -19.59 9.67 -1.81
CA VAL A 204 -18.12 9.57 -1.65
C VAL A 204 -17.45 10.91 -1.97
N PHE A 205 -17.91 11.60 -3.02
CA PHE A 205 -17.41 12.93 -3.40
C PHE A 205 -17.60 13.96 -2.27
N ILE A 206 -18.81 14.05 -1.72
CA ILE A 206 -19.13 14.97 -0.61
C ILE A 206 -18.28 14.64 0.62
N SER A 207 -18.18 13.35 0.98
CA SER A 207 -17.35 12.91 2.10
C SER A 207 -15.89 13.31 1.95
N ALA A 208 -15.29 13.07 0.78
CA ALA A 208 -13.92 13.48 0.46
C ALA A 208 -13.72 14.98 0.59
N THR A 209 -14.68 15.78 0.10
CA THR A 209 -14.65 17.23 0.18
C THR A 209 -14.70 17.73 1.63
N ILE A 210 -15.58 17.18 2.45
CA ILE A 210 -15.68 17.53 3.88
C ILE A 210 -14.35 17.22 4.61
N VAL A 211 -13.77 16.06 4.38
CA VAL A 211 -12.47 15.67 4.98
C VAL A 211 -11.38 16.66 4.57
N TYR A 212 -11.32 17.03 3.29
CA TYR A 212 -10.33 17.99 2.78
C TYR A 212 -10.50 19.38 3.38
N ILE A 213 -11.74 19.89 3.49
CA ILE A 213 -12.03 21.19 4.10
C ILE A 213 -11.58 21.19 5.57
N LYS A 214 -11.95 20.15 6.33
CA LYS A 214 -11.53 20.03 7.74
C LYS A 214 -10.00 19.99 7.89
N TYR A 215 -9.30 19.28 7.02
CA TYR A 215 -7.84 19.25 7.03
C TYR A 215 -7.24 20.64 6.73
N SER A 216 -7.73 21.32 5.69
CA SER A 216 -7.26 22.64 5.28
C SER A 216 -7.48 23.69 6.37
N ALA A 217 -8.66 23.67 7.00
CA ALA A 217 -8.96 24.56 8.13
C ALA A 217 -8.01 24.34 9.32
N ARG A 218 -7.76 23.07 9.71
CA ARG A 218 -6.80 22.74 10.78
C ARG A 218 -5.39 23.23 10.46
N LYS A 219 -4.96 23.09 9.20
CA LYS A 219 -3.64 23.56 8.75
C LYS A 219 -3.53 25.08 8.84
N CYS A 220 -4.56 25.83 8.41
CA CYS A 220 -4.61 27.29 8.53
C CYS A 220 -4.55 27.72 10.00
N ILE A 221 -5.36 27.12 10.89
CA ILE A 221 -5.34 27.44 12.32
C ILE A 221 -3.96 27.18 12.93
N LYS A 222 -3.30 26.07 12.57
CA LYS A 222 -1.95 25.76 13.06
C LYS A 222 -0.92 26.78 12.58
N ALA A 223 -1.01 27.22 11.33
CA ALA A 223 -0.13 28.24 10.76
C ALA A 223 -0.31 29.61 11.46
N ILE A 224 -1.57 30.01 11.70
CA ILE A 224 -1.90 31.23 12.43
C ILE A 224 -1.31 31.17 13.84
N LYS A 225 -1.57 30.09 14.60
CA LYS A 225 -1.02 29.92 15.97
C LYS A 225 0.51 30.00 16.00
N SER A 226 1.21 29.42 15.00
CA SER A 226 2.67 29.46 14.93
C SER A 226 3.22 30.84 14.58
N ALA A 227 2.44 31.70 13.93
CA ALA A 227 2.82 33.07 13.63
C ALA A 227 2.66 34.03 14.83
N PHE A 228 1.76 33.71 15.78
CA PHE A 228 1.53 34.51 16.98
C PHE A 228 2.42 34.11 18.18
N VAL A 229 3.19 33.03 18.08
CA VAL A 229 4.12 32.53 19.12
C VAL A 229 5.58 32.96 18.83
N ARG A 230 5.81 33.66 17.76
CA ARG A 230 7.07 34.34 17.44
C ARG A 230 6.97 35.82 17.74
#